data_269e2a8a995dc2bc95b9966c4aea849e
#
_entry.id   269e2a8a995dc2bc95b9966c4aea849e
#
_cell.length_a   1.000
_cell.length_b   1.000
_cell.length_c   1.000
_cell.angle_alpha   90.00
_cell.angle_beta   90.00
_cell.angle_gamma   90.00
#
_symmetry.space_group_name_H-M   'P 1'
#
loop_
_entity.id
_entity.type
_entity.pdbx_description
1 polymer ?
#
loop_
_entity_poly.entity_id
_entity_poly.type
_entity_poly.pdbx_seq_one_letter_code
_entity_poly.pdbx_strand_id
1 'polypeptide(L)'
;MFWKLLIAVSALALLVILVLTWISSTAYRALLERELDNRLRDEAASLAVVMADDWPSEPNEATQSLVHRIGERAALRLTLIAADGRVLADSYSKDAAAVREIESHRNRSEFLAAVRTGQGSAQRISPTVGERFWYRAVRV
;
A
#
# COMPACT_ATOMS: atom_id res chain seq x y z
N MET A 1 13.37 -52.72 20.08
CA MET A 1 13.82 -51.49 20.78
C MET A 1 14.33 -50.45 19.77
N PHE A 2 15.14 -50.84 18.78
CA PHE A 2 15.72 -49.97 17.73
C PHE A 2 14.68 -49.19 16.90
N TRP A 3 13.58 -49.84 16.48
CA TRP A 3 12.53 -49.20 15.68
C TRP A 3 11.83 -48.03 16.39
N LYS A 4 11.60 -48.17 17.70
CA LYS A 4 11.00 -47.08 18.51
C LYS A 4 11.92 -45.86 18.59
N LEU A 5 13.21 -46.09 18.70
CA LEU A 5 14.23 -45.02 18.70
C LEU A 5 14.28 -44.31 17.34
N LEU A 6 14.24 -45.07 16.25
CA LEU A 6 14.23 -44.53 14.89
C LEU A 6 13.00 -43.65 14.67
N ILE A 7 11.82 -44.08 15.07
CA ILE A 7 10.58 -43.27 14.96
C ILE A 7 10.69 -42.00 15.80
N ALA A 8 11.21 -42.10 17.03
CA ALA A 8 11.33 -40.93 17.92
C ALA A 8 12.29 -39.88 17.34
N VAL A 9 13.43 -40.31 16.79
CA VAL A 9 14.42 -39.41 16.15
C VAL A 9 13.83 -38.78 14.89
N SER A 10 13.15 -39.57 14.06
CA SER A 10 12.50 -39.05 12.86
C SER A 10 11.38 -38.04 13.18
N ALA A 11 10.57 -38.32 14.20
CA ALA A 11 9.53 -37.41 14.65
C ALA A 11 10.11 -36.10 15.19
N LEU A 12 11.20 -36.16 15.95
CA LEU A 12 11.90 -34.99 16.45
C LEU A 12 12.48 -34.16 15.30
N ALA A 13 13.11 -34.80 14.33
CA ALA A 13 13.67 -34.15 13.16
C ALA A 13 12.56 -33.42 12.35
N LEU A 14 11.42 -34.10 12.14
CA LEU A 14 10.27 -33.51 11.46
C LEU A 14 9.74 -32.29 12.21
N LEU A 15 9.61 -32.39 13.53
CA LEU A 15 9.17 -31.27 14.37
C LEU A 15 10.10 -30.05 14.24
N VAL A 16 11.41 -30.28 14.28
CA VAL A 16 12.41 -29.21 14.13
C VAL A 16 12.30 -28.55 12.76
N ILE A 17 12.14 -29.32 11.69
CA ILE A 17 11.97 -28.80 10.34
C ILE A 17 10.69 -27.95 10.24
N LEU A 18 9.58 -28.41 10.80
CA LEU A 18 8.31 -27.68 10.81
C LEU A 18 8.44 -26.34 11.56
N VAL A 19 9.07 -26.35 12.73
CA VAL A 19 9.30 -25.14 13.53
C VAL A 19 10.20 -24.14 12.79
N LEU A 20 11.31 -24.61 12.21
CA LEU A 20 12.21 -23.76 11.44
C LEU A 20 11.53 -23.17 10.22
N THR A 21 10.73 -23.97 9.50
CA THR A 21 9.96 -23.50 8.33
C THR A 21 8.93 -22.44 8.74
N TRP A 22 8.25 -22.64 9.87
CA TRP A 22 7.28 -21.67 10.39
C TRP A 22 7.95 -20.34 10.79
N ILE A 23 9.07 -20.39 11.52
CA ILE A 23 9.86 -19.20 11.89
C ILE A 23 10.37 -18.47 10.66
N SER A 24 10.96 -19.21 9.71
CA SER A 24 11.47 -18.61 8.45
C SER A 24 10.35 -17.96 7.64
N SER A 25 9.19 -18.60 7.54
CA SER A 25 8.03 -18.07 6.81
C SER A 25 7.51 -16.76 7.45
N THR A 26 7.42 -16.70 8.77
CA THR A 26 6.97 -15.49 9.47
C THR A 26 7.98 -14.34 9.34
N ALA A 27 9.26 -14.62 9.48
CA ALA A 27 10.34 -13.63 9.32
C ALA A 27 10.38 -13.09 7.88
N TYR A 28 10.25 -13.97 6.88
CA TYR A 28 10.24 -13.58 5.47
C TYR A 28 9.04 -12.69 5.12
N ARG A 29 7.84 -13.02 5.61
CA ARG A 29 6.65 -12.17 5.44
C ARG A 29 6.86 -10.78 6.03
N ALA A 30 7.36 -10.70 7.26
CA ALA A 30 7.61 -9.42 7.91
C ALA A 30 8.66 -8.56 7.16
N LEU A 31 9.66 -9.20 6.54
CA LEU A 31 10.65 -8.52 5.72
C LEU A 31 10.02 -7.96 4.44
N LEU A 32 9.21 -8.76 3.72
CA LEU A 32 8.51 -8.32 2.51
C LEU A 32 7.55 -7.16 2.80
N GLU A 33 6.83 -7.22 3.92
CA GLU A 33 5.92 -6.16 4.32
C GLU A 33 6.65 -4.84 4.57
N ARG A 34 7.79 -4.88 5.23
CA ARG A 34 8.65 -3.69 5.45
C ARG A 34 9.20 -3.13 4.15
N GLU A 35 9.65 -3.99 3.26
CA GLU A 35 10.19 -3.58 1.96
C GLU A 35 9.12 -2.89 1.11
N LEU A 36 7.91 -3.44 1.06
CA LEU A 36 6.76 -2.82 0.39
C LEU A 36 6.39 -1.46 1.00
N ASP A 37 6.34 -1.36 2.34
CA ASP A 37 6.02 -0.09 3.00
C ASP A 37 7.09 0.98 2.72
N ASN A 38 8.37 0.62 2.77
CA ASN A 38 9.48 1.51 2.44
C ASN A 38 9.40 1.97 0.97
N ARG A 39 9.20 1.05 0.04
CA ARG A 39 9.06 1.37 -1.38
C ARG A 39 7.90 2.33 -1.64
N LEU A 40 6.72 2.03 -1.11
CA LEU A 40 5.54 2.92 -1.23
C LEU A 40 5.80 4.30 -0.63
N ARG A 41 6.51 4.36 0.50
CA ARG A 41 6.90 5.61 1.14
C ARG A 41 7.82 6.44 0.25
N ASP A 42 8.87 5.82 -0.29
CA ASP A 42 9.88 6.53 -1.10
C ASP A 42 9.28 7.01 -2.43
N GLU A 43 8.44 6.21 -3.06
CA GLU A 43 7.71 6.60 -4.26
C GLU A 43 6.73 7.74 -3.99
N ALA A 44 5.93 7.66 -2.90
CA ALA A 44 5.01 8.72 -2.52
C ALA A 44 5.74 10.03 -2.18
N ALA A 45 6.86 9.96 -1.47
CA ALA A 45 7.66 11.14 -1.14
C ALA A 45 8.28 11.79 -2.40
N SER A 46 8.78 10.97 -3.33
CA SER A 46 9.33 11.46 -4.60
C SER A 46 8.26 12.15 -5.45
N LEU A 47 7.07 11.57 -5.54
CA LEU A 47 5.94 12.16 -6.26
C LEU A 47 5.43 13.44 -5.59
N ALA A 48 5.44 13.51 -4.26
CA ALA A 48 5.07 14.71 -3.51
C ALA A 48 5.95 15.91 -3.89
N VAL A 49 7.25 15.70 -4.01
CA VAL A 49 8.19 16.76 -4.45
C VAL A 49 7.91 17.21 -5.89
N VAL A 50 7.67 16.26 -6.80
CA VAL A 50 7.40 16.59 -8.22
C VAL A 50 6.08 17.34 -8.38
N MET A 51 5.08 17.03 -7.56
CA MET A 51 3.74 17.62 -7.66
C MET A 51 3.59 18.91 -6.84
N ALA A 52 4.52 19.25 -5.97
CA ALA A 52 4.38 20.37 -5.02
C ALA A 52 4.10 21.72 -5.70
N ASP A 53 4.76 22.00 -6.83
CA ASP A 53 4.65 23.27 -7.53
C ASP A 53 3.37 23.39 -8.39
N ASP A 54 2.80 22.26 -8.83
CA ASP A 54 1.63 22.18 -9.72
C ASP A 54 0.43 21.47 -9.08
N TRP A 55 0.23 21.65 -7.77
CA TRP A 55 -0.86 20.99 -7.05
C TRP A 55 -2.23 21.52 -7.52
N PRO A 56 -3.12 20.66 -8.05
CA PRO A 56 -4.40 21.11 -8.57
C PRO A 56 -5.36 21.53 -7.46
N SER A 57 -6.13 22.59 -7.66
CA SER A 57 -7.22 22.99 -6.76
C SER A 57 -8.51 22.19 -6.99
N GLU A 58 -8.71 21.70 -8.21
CA GLU A 58 -9.90 20.97 -8.67
C GLU A 58 -9.50 19.83 -9.62
N PRO A 59 -10.31 18.76 -9.72
CA PRO A 59 -10.10 17.71 -10.73
C PRO A 59 -10.08 18.27 -12.14
N ASN A 60 -9.00 18.03 -12.88
CA ASN A 60 -8.83 18.44 -14.27
C ASN A 60 -8.16 17.35 -15.12
N GLU A 61 -8.37 17.39 -16.44
CA GLU A 61 -7.90 16.34 -17.35
C GLU A 61 -6.37 16.29 -17.48
N ALA A 62 -5.67 17.42 -17.35
CA ALA A 62 -4.22 17.44 -17.46
C ALA A 62 -3.58 16.66 -16.29
N THR A 63 -3.98 16.98 -15.04
CA THR A 63 -3.53 16.29 -13.84
C THR A 63 -3.99 14.84 -13.83
N GLN A 64 -5.23 14.57 -14.23
CA GLN A 64 -5.76 13.19 -14.30
C GLN A 64 -4.94 12.33 -15.27
N SER A 65 -4.64 12.84 -16.47
CA SER A 65 -3.81 12.15 -17.46
C SER A 65 -2.38 11.91 -16.95
N LEU A 66 -1.81 12.87 -16.21
CA LEU A 66 -0.49 12.72 -15.61
C LEU A 66 -0.48 11.61 -14.54
N VAL A 67 -1.43 11.66 -13.61
CA VAL A 67 -1.58 10.69 -12.53
C VAL A 67 -1.83 9.28 -13.08
N HIS A 68 -2.65 9.15 -14.13
CA HIS A 68 -2.89 7.88 -14.79
C HIS A 68 -1.60 7.29 -15.37
N ARG A 69 -0.84 8.07 -16.17
CA ARG A 69 0.45 7.61 -16.72
C ARG A 69 1.48 7.23 -15.66
N ILE A 70 1.55 7.99 -14.56
CA ILE A 70 2.46 7.66 -13.45
C ILE A 70 2.04 6.35 -12.80
N GLY A 71 0.75 6.19 -12.49
CA GLY A 71 0.22 4.97 -11.88
C GLY A 71 0.47 3.72 -12.72
N GLU A 72 0.28 3.81 -14.05
CA GLU A 72 0.58 2.72 -14.97
C GLU A 72 2.07 2.34 -14.97
N ARG A 73 2.97 3.33 -15.04
CA ARG A 73 4.41 3.09 -15.08
C ARG A 73 4.97 2.53 -13.77
N ALA A 74 4.45 3.01 -12.65
CA ALA A 74 4.86 2.56 -11.31
C ALA A 74 4.18 1.24 -10.90
N ALA A 75 3.17 0.79 -11.66
CA ALA A 75 2.28 -0.32 -11.30
C ALA A 75 1.63 -0.12 -9.92
N LEU A 76 1.22 1.11 -9.63
CA LEU A 76 0.61 1.54 -8.37
C LEU A 76 -0.68 2.29 -8.62
N ARG A 77 -1.61 2.22 -7.67
CA ARG A 77 -2.71 3.17 -7.62
C ARG A 77 -2.24 4.46 -6.94
N LEU A 78 -2.23 5.55 -7.69
CA LEU A 78 -1.90 6.89 -7.22
C LEU A 78 -3.17 7.72 -7.10
N THR A 79 -3.38 8.37 -5.95
CA THR A 79 -4.53 9.23 -5.69
C THR A 79 -4.05 10.56 -5.11
N LEU A 80 -4.41 11.68 -5.72
CA LEU A 80 -4.20 13.02 -5.18
C LEU A 80 -5.43 13.43 -4.39
N ILE A 81 -5.21 13.94 -3.17
CA ILE A 81 -6.30 14.26 -2.23
C ILE A 81 -6.07 15.67 -1.70
N ALA A 82 -7.08 16.53 -1.79
CA ALA A 82 -7.07 17.86 -1.21
C ALA A 82 -7.07 17.80 0.34
N ALA A 83 -6.71 18.90 0.98
CA ALA A 83 -6.66 19.00 2.45
C ALA A 83 -8.02 18.73 3.14
N ASP A 84 -9.12 18.93 2.43
CA ASP A 84 -10.48 18.62 2.91
C ASP A 84 -10.91 17.17 2.69
N GLY A 85 -10.06 16.36 2.06
CA GLY A 85 -10.30 14.95 1.76
C GLY A 85 -10.95 14.67 0.40
N ARG A 86 -11.23 15.69 -0.43
CA ARG A 86 -11.71 15.49 -1.81
C ARG A 86 -10.62 14.86 -2.66
N VAL A 87 -11.01 13.96 -3.55
CA VAL A 87 -10.09 13.36 -4.53
C VAL A 87 -9.93 14.34 -5.70
N LEU A 88 -8.69 14.65 -6.06
CA LEU A 88 -8.34 15.57 -7.14
C LEU A 88 -7.92 14.82 -8.41
N ALA A 89 -7.32 13.66 -8.26
CA ALA A 89 -6.99 12.73 -9.35
C ALA A 89 -6.82 11.32 -8.80
N ASP A 90 -7.07 10.30 -9.63
CA ASP A 90 -6.91 8.89 -9.27
C ASP A 90 -6.54 8.06 -10.50
N SER A 91 -5.42 7.35 -10.46
CA SER A 91 -4.89 6.62 -11.62
C SER A 91 -5.81 5.52 -12.15
N TYR A 92 -6.77 5.06 -11.35
CA TYR A 92 -7.76 4.05 -11.78
C TYR A 92 -9.04 4.68 -12.34
N SER A 93 -9.19 5.99 -12.25
CA SER A 93 -10.31 6.70 -12.86
C SER A 93 -10.02 7.01 -14.33
N LYS A 94 -11.04 6.87 -15.17
CA LYS A 94 -10.92 7.07 -16.61
C LYS A 94 -10.70 8.53 -17.01
N ASP A 95 -11.27 9.48 -16.28
CA ASP A 95 -11.30 10.91 -16.59
C ASP A 95 -11.56 11.75 -15.32
N ALA A 96 -11.40 13.05 -15.41
CA ALA A 96 -11.64 13.98 -14.31
C ALA A 96 -13.12 14.04 -13.87
N ALA A 97 -14.06 13.71 -14.73
CA ALA A 97 -15.48 13.62 -14.38
C ALA A 97 -15.73 12.45 -13.42
N ALA A 98 -15.17 11.29 -13.71
CA ALA A 98 -15.24 10.12 -12.83
C ALA A 98 -14.56 10.36 -11.47
N VAL A 99 -13.50 11.18 -11.42
CA VAL A 99 -12.83 11.56 -10.16
C VAL A 99 -13.77 12.35 -9.24
N ARG A 100 -14.62 13.23 -9.79
CA ARG A 100 -15.58 14.04 -8.99
C ARG A 100 -16.64 13.20 -8.30
N GLU A 101 -16.92 11.99 -8.80
CA GLU A 101 -17.87 11.05 -8.22
C GLU A 101 -17.26 10.18 -7.12
N ILE A 102 -15.93 10.25 -6.91
CA ILE A 102 -15.27 9.46 -5.87
C ILE A 102 -15.62 10.04 -4.49
N GLU A 103 -16.03 9.15 -3.59
CA GLU A 103 -16.30 9.50 -2.19
C GLU A 103 -15.07 10.14 -1.52
N SER A 104 -15.32 11.15 -0.69
CA SER A 104 -14.26 11.82 0.06
C SER A 104 -13.44 10.85 0.94
N HIS A 105 -12.15 11.02 0.91
CA HIS A 105 -11.20 10.21 1.67
C HIS A 105 -10.86 10.81 3.04
N ARG A 106 -11.56 11.85 3.48
CA ARG A 106 -11.30 12.57 4.74
C ARG A 106 -11.28 11.69 5.99
N ASN A 107 -12.05 10.58 5.98
CA ASN A 107 -12.14 9.65 7.10
C ASN A 107 -11.19 8.45 6.98
N ARG A 108 -10.33 8.40 5.99
CA ARG A 108 -9.35 7.34 5.80
C ARG A 108 -8.24 7.47 6.85
N SER A 109 -7.89 6.37 7.51
CA SER A 109 -6.90 6.37 8.60
C SER A 109 -5.53 6.87 8.16
N GLU A 110 -5.07 6.48 6.97
CA GLU A 110 -3.82 6.94 6.36
C GLU A 110 -3.85 8.43 6.04
N PHE A 111 -4.99 8.96 5.56
CA PHE A 111 -5.15 10.39 5.30
C PHE A 111 -5.12 11.19 6.62
N LEU A 112 -5.87 10.78 7.64
CA LEU A 112 -5.88 11.43 8.94
C LEU A 112 -4.51 11.41 9.61
N ALA A 113 -3.76 10.32 9.46
CA ALA A 113 -2.39 10.24 9.96
C ALA A 113 -1.48 11.20 9.20
N ALA A 114 -1.55 11.25 7.85
CA ALA A 114 -0.74 12.15 7.04
C ALA A 114 -1.02 13.63 7.36
N VAL A 115 -2.27 14.02 7.58
CA VAL A 115 -2.62 15.38 8.01
C VAL A 115 -1.97 15.74 9.34
N ARG A 116 -1.91 14.82 10.29
CA ARG A 116 -1.38 15.08 11.65
C ARG A 116 0.14 15.01 11.72
N THR A 117 0.75 14.05 11.06
CA THR A 117 2.18 13.72 11.24
C THR A 117 3.02 13.83 9.97
N GLY A 118 2.42 14.28 8.86
CA GLY A 118 3.06 14.38 7.55
C GLY A 118 2.98 13.08 6.73
N GLN A 119 2.71 11.94 7.35
CA GLN A 119 2.62 10.65 6.65
C GLN A 119 1.71 9.67 7.37
N GLY A 120 1.11 8.75 6.62
CA GLY A 120 0.22 7.74 7.16
C GLY A 120 0.27 6.45 6.35
N SER A 121 -0.06 5.34 6.98
CA SER A 121 -0.20 4.04 6.32
C SER A 121 -1.45 3.33 6.81
N ALA A 122 -1.99 2.46 5.97
CA ALA A 122 -3.09 1.57 6.31
C ALA A 122 -3.02 0.29 5.50
N GLN A 123 -3.63 -0.76 6.01
CA GLN A 123 -3.87 -2.01 5.29
C GLN A 123 -5.35 -2.31 5.33
N ARG A 124 -5.92 -2.64 4.19
CA ARG A 124 -7.34 -3.04 4.09
C ARG A 124 -7.51 -4.20 3.13
N ILE A 125 -8.45 -5.07 3.44
CA ILE A 125 -8.90 -6.08 2.48
C ILE A 125 -9.92 -5.40 1.56
N SER A 126 -9.68 -5.46 0.26
CA SER A 126 -10.64 -4.96 -0.73
C SER A 126 -11.91 -5.82 -0.69
N PRO A 127 -13.08 -5.23 -0.47
CA PRO A 127 -14.34 -5.98 -0.48
C PRO A 127 -14.67 -6.52 -1.89
N THR A 128 -14.08 -5.95 -2.93
CA THR A 128 -14.35 -6.32 -4.33
C THR A 128 -13.54 -7.54 -4.78
N VAL A 129 -12.25 -7.61 -4.40
CA VAL A 129 -11.34 -8.67 -4.86
C VAL A 129 -10.85 -9.58 -3.74
N GLY A 130 -11.18 -9.31 -2.48
CA GLY A 130 -10.76 -10.12 -1.33
C GLY A 130 -9.26 -10.06 -1.01
N GLU A 131 -8.50 -9.22 -1.72
CA GLU A 131 -7.06 -9.08 -1.54
C GLU A 131 -6.72 -7.96 -0.56
N ARG A 132 -5.56 -8.09 0.08
CA ARG A 132 -5.03 -7.09 1.00
C ARG A 132 -4.29 -6.00 0.22
N PHE A 133 -4.75 -4.76 0.37
CA PHE A 133 -4.09 -3.58 -0.18
C PHE A 133 -3.35 -2.80 0.90
N TRP A 134 -2.19 -2.28 0.50
CA TRP A 134 -1.35 -1.39 1.30
C TRP A 134 -1.56 0.03 0.81
N TYR A 135 -1.76 0.94 1.76
CA TYR A 135 -1.98 2.35 1.49
C TYR A 135 -0.90 3.16 2.19
N ARG A 136 -0.34 4.12 1.46
CA ARG A 136 0.60 5.09 2.00
C ARG A 136 0.14 6.48 1.62
N ALA A 137 0.05 7.40 2.59
CA ALA A 137 -0.25 8.80 2.37
C ALA A 137 0.94 9.66 2.82
N VAL A 138 1.26 10.66 2.04
CA VAL A 138 2.29 11.67 2.34
C VAL A 138 1.67 13.04 2.13
N ARG A 139 1.87 13.94 3.09
CA ARG A 139 1.44 15.34 2.97
C ARG A 139 2.47 16.10 2.15
N VAL A 140 2.00 16.83 1.16
CA VAL A 140 2.73 17.80 0.33
C VAL A 140 2.64 19.20 0.97
#